data_3e9e9d1952b524c948f136d4b01ac912
#
_entry.id   3e9e9d1952b524c948f136d4b01ac912
#
_cell.length_a   1.000
_cell.length_b   1.000
_cell.length_c   1.000
_cell.angle_alpha   90.00
_cell.angle_beta   90.00
_cell.angle_gamma   90.00
#
_symmetry.space_group_name_H-M   'P 1'
#
loop_
_entity.id
_entity.type
_entity.pdbx_description
1 polymer ?
#
loop_
_entity_poly.entity_id
_entity_poly.type
_entity_poly.pdbx_seq_one_letter_code
_entity_poly.pdbx_strand_id
1 'polypeptide(L)'
;MGGSSVASGEPVQAPDALVLGDETAEIARVVVEAAPGVEKIPAAERVYAYVKAAILDRAYPGGELLTEGELATAVGVSRTPVREALLRLEESGLVKLYPKKGALVLPVLPQEIEDVLEARELIETLTQRVDEMRACRKTGDAKSFLEADRAFHEAIVGAAGNQILAKLYNSLRDRQVRMGVPGIEVQPARMDKSITAHQEMIDALGGNSVKRFRELVVSHIDTAAADLRSTR
;
A
#
# COMPACT_ATOMS: atom_id res chain seq x y z
N MET A 1 24.82 61.37 -9.48
CA MET A 1 24.91 60.92 -8.09
C MET A 1 23.62 60.13 -7.79
N GLY A 2 23.69 58.86 -7.78
CA GLY A 2 22.55 57.97 -7.47
C GLY A 2 23.08 56.71 -6.78
N GLY A 3 23.00 56.69 -5.45
CA GLY A 3 23.49 55.59 -4.62
C GLY A 3 22.57 54.39 -4.74
N SER A 4 23.15 53.24 -5.09
CA SER A 4 22.51 51.95 -5.04
C SER A 4 22.56 51.43 -3.60
N SER A 5 21.40 51.31 -2.95
CA SER A 5 21.23 50.68 -1.63
C SER A 5 21.19 49.17 -1.83
N VAL A 6 22.22 48.48 -1.37
CA VAL A 6 22.23 47.01 -1.24
C VAL A 6 21.45 46.66 0.01
N ALA A 7 20.31 46.00 -0.17
CA ALA A 7 19.54 45.44 0.95
C ALA A 7 20.31 44.26 1.54
N SER A 8 20.76 44.42 2.78
CA SER A 8 21.30 43.37 3.62
C SER A 8 20.19 42.35 3.98
N GLY A 9 20.29 41.13 3.41
CA GLY A 9 19.42 40.02 3.77
C GLY A 9 19.68 39.62 5.23
N GLU A 10 18.61 39.66 6.02
CA GLU A 10 18.62 39.08 7.36
C GLU A 10 18.85 37.56 7.28
N PRO A 11 19.60 36.97 8.22
CA PRO A 11 19.77 35.54 8.27
C PRO A 11 18.42 34.89 8.60
N VAL A 12 18.01 33.93 7.76
CA VAL A 12 16.84 33.07 8.02
C VAL A 12 17.09 32.36 9.33
N GLN A 13 16.28 32.66 10.34
CA GLN A 13 16.27 31.94 11.62
C GLN A 13 15.97 30.47 11.35
N ALA A 14 16.80 29.59 11.94
CA ALA A 14 16.50 28.17 11.96
C ALA A 14 15.13 27.97 12.61
N PRO A 15 14.27 27.07 12.07
CA PRO A 15 12.96 26.81 12.65
C PRO A 15 13.14 26.32 14.08
N ASP A 16 12.38 26.89 15.00
CA ASP A 16 12.27 26.46 16.39
C ASP A 16 11.99 24.95 16.45
N ALA A 17 12.50 24.30 17.51
CA ALA A 17 12.39 22.86 17.70
C ALA A 17 11.01 22.32 17.31
N LEU A 18 11.01 21.40 16.34
CA LEU A 18 9.79 20.80 15.77
C LEU A 18 8.86 20.34 16.89
N VAL A 19 7.69 20.93 16.99
CA VAL A 19 6.59 20.43 17.82
C VAL A 19 5.90 19.31 17.03
N LEU A 20 6.35 18.07 17.28
CA LEU A 20 5.67 16.88 16.77
C LEU A 20 4.32 16.74 17.45
N GLY A 21 3.27 16.31 16.73
CA GLY A 21 1.99 15.96 17.32
C GLY A 21 2.14 14.86 18.39
N ASP A 22 1.23 14.80 19.36
CA ASP A 22 1.38 13.93 20.56
C ASP A 22 1.68 12.45 20.24
N GLU A 23 1.01 11.87 19.25
CA GLU A 23 1.25 10.47 18.82
C GLU A 23 2.62 10.30 18.14
N THR A 24 3.04 11.25 17.34
CA THR A 24 4.31 11.20 16.62
C THR A 24 5.49 11.49 17.52
N ALA A 25 5.31 12.37 18.52
CA ALA A 25 6.28 12.57 19.60
C ALA A 25 6.45 11.30 20.45
N GLU A 26 5.38 10.54 20.67
CA GLU A 26 5.39 9.24 21.35
C GLU A 26 6.14 8.19 20.53
N ILE A 27 5.82 8.05 19.23
CA ILE A 27 6.51 7.13 18.31
C ILE A 27 8.00 7.51 18.18
N ALA A 28 8.31 8.79 18.03
CA ALA A 28 9.69 9.27 17.97
C ALA A 28 10.45 9.01 19.29
N ARG A 29 9.81 9.16 20.44
CA ARG A 29 10.38 8.82 21.75
C ARG A 29 10.61 7.32 21.91
N VAL A 30 9.63 6.48 21.58
CA VAL A 30 9.75 5.02 21.65
C VAL A 30 10.85 4.50 20.70
N VAL A 31 11.02 5.12 19.53
CA VAL A 31 12.06 4.76 18.56
C VAL A 31 13.44 5.27 18.96
N VAL A 32 13.53 6.37 19.72
CA VAL A 32 14.79 6.97 20.17
C VAL A 32 15.24 6.45 21.55
N GLU A 33 14.30 6.19 22.47
CA GLU A 33 14.53 5.67 23.82
C GLU A 33 14.23 4.17 23.90
N ALA A 34 15.12 3.32 23.39
CA ALA A 34 15.04 1.89 23.69
C ALA A 34 15.29 1.68 25.18
N ALA A 35 14.30 1.15 25.92
CA ALA A 35 14.46 0.76 27.31
C ALA A 35 15.63 -0.24 27.48
N PRO A 36 16.37 -0.23 28.59
CA PRO A 36 17.48 -1.15 28.80
C PRO A 36 16.97 -2.60 28.77
N GLY A 37 17.46 -3.39 27.78
CA GLY A 37 17.07 -4.79 27.57
C GLY A 37 16.30 -5.09 26.28
N VAL A 38 15.90 -4.08 25.52
CA VAL A 38 15.30 -4.26 24.18
C VAL A 38 16.41 -4.26 23.12
N GLU A 39 16.34 -5.19 22.17
CA GLU A 39 17.25 -5.24 21.02
C GLU A 39 17.28 -3.86 20.35
N LYS A 40 18.47 -3.27 20.20
CA LYS A 40 18.61 -1.90 19.69
C LYS A 40 18.08 -1.84 18.26
N ILE A 41 16.98 -1.09 18.04
CA ILE A 41 16.46 -0.81 16.71
C ILE A 41 17.61 -0.25 15.84
N PRO A 42 17.87 -0.83 14.65
CA PRO A 42 18.91 -0.35 13.74
C PRO A 42 18.80 1.15 13.48
N ALA A 43 19.94 1.84 13.37
CA ALA A 43 19.97 3.29 13.21
C ALA A 43 19.19 3.76 11.96
N ALA A 44 19.27 3.01 10.85
CA ALA A 44 18.50 3.30 9.64
C ALA A 44 17.00 3.18 9.86
N GLU A 45 16.55 2.20 10.65
CA GLU A 45 15.13 2.04 10.97
C GLU A 45 14.60 3.20 11.83
N ARG A 46 15.40 3.65 12.79
CA ARG A 46 15.07 4.82 13.61
C ARG A 46 14.90 6.08 12.78
N VAL A 47 15.83 6.33 11.83
CA VAL A 47 15.73 7.47 10.90
C VAL A 47 14.51 7.34 9.99
N TYR A 48 14.29 6.15 9.44
CA TYR A 48 13.12 5.90 8.58
C TYR A 48 11.81 6.21 9.30
N ALA A 49 11.64 5.65 10.50
CA ALA A 49 10.43 5.86 11.30
C ALA A 49 10.25 7.34 11.69
N TYR A 50 11.34 8.01 12.13
CA TYR A 50 11.31 9.43 12.48
C TYR A 50 10.87 10.32 11.31
N VAL A 51 11.54 10.19 10.15
CA VAL A 51 11.24 11.04 8.98
C VAL A 51 9.85 10.74 8.43
N LYS A 52 9.47 9.45 8.35
CA LYS A 52 8.13 9.05 7.93
C LYS A 52 7.04 9.64 8.81
N ALA A 53 7.20 9.56 10.13
CA ALA A 53 6.27 10.14 11.07
C ALA A 53 6.16 11.67 10.90
N ALA A 54 7.30 12.37 10.81
CA ALA A 54 7.33 13.81 10.62
C ALA A 54 6.67 14.28 9.30
N ILE A 55 6.79 13.51 8.21
CA ILE A 55 6.08 13.78 6.94
C ILE A 55 4.57 13.57 7.12
N LEU A 56 4.15 12.45 7.73
CA LEU A 56 2.74 12.15 7.94
C LEU A 56 2.04 13.16 8.83
N ASP A 57 2.72 13.69 9.86
CA ASP A 57 2.23 14.75 10.73
C ASP A 57 2.37 16.16 10.14
N ARG A 58 2.88 16.25 8.91
CA ARG A 58 3.15 17.53 8.23
C ARG A 58 4.17 18.43 8.94
N ALA A 59 4.96 17.89 9.85
CA ALA A 59 6.10 18.58 10.44
C ALA A 59 7.18 18.84 9.38
N TYR A 60 7.29 17.94 8.39
CA TYR A 60 8.00 18.15 7.12
C TYR A 60 6.97 18.24 5.99
N PRO A 61 6.53 19.44 5.61
CA PRO A 61 5.53 19.63 4.56
C PRO A 61 6.07 19.30 3.18
N GLY A 62 5.15 19.01 2.24
CA GLY A 62 5.50 18.81 0.84
C GLY A 62 6.25 20.02 0.25
N GLY A 63 7.34 19.77 -0.46
CA GLY A 63 8.24 20.79 -0.99
C GLY A 63 9.42 21.16 -0.09
N GLU A 64 9.48 20.64 1.14
CA GLU A 64 10.62 20.85 2.03
C GLU A 64 11.82 20.01 1.61
N LEU A 65 13.01 20.60 1.70
CA LEU A 65 14.28 19.94 1.39
C LEU A 65 14.99 19.53 2.67
N LEU A 66 15.07 18.24 2.92
CA LEU A 66 15.72 17.64 4.09
C LEU A 66 17.18 17.33 3.78
N THR A 67 18.12 17.79 4.59
CA THR A 67 19.53 17.44 4.41
C THR A 67 19.95 16.24 5.28
N GLU A 68 20.89 15.44 4.78
CA GLU A 68 21.46 14.33 5.55
C GLU A 68 22.07 14.80 6.90
N GLY A 69 22.61 16.01 6.96
CA GLY A 69 23.24 16.56 8.15
C GLY A 69 22.23 16.90 9.25
N GLU A 70 21.15 17.58 8.89
CA GLU A 70 20.04 17.92 9.80
C GLU A 70 19.40 16.67 10.39
N LEU A 71 19.07 15.68 9.54
CA LEU A 71 18.49 14.42 9.98
C LEU A 71 19.45 13.60 10.86
N ALA A 72 20.74 13.59 10.53
CA ALA A 72 21.75 12.92 11.36
C ALA A 72 21.82 13.53 12.76
N THR A 73 21.75 14.87 12.85
CA THR A 73 21.74 15.60 14.12
C THR A 73 20.43 15.36 14.89
N ALA A 74 19.28 15.44 14.23
CA ALA A 74 17.97 15.27 14.86
C ALA A 74 17.78 13.88 15.49
N VAL A 75 18.29 12.82 14.84
CA VAL A 75 18.14 11.42 15.32
C VAL A 75 19.36 10.95 16.14
N GLY A 76 20.45 11.72 16.17
CA GLY A 76 21.68 11.37 16.90
C GLY A 76 22.42 10.19 16.27
N VAL A 77 22.57 10.18 14.93
CA VAL A 77 23.25 9.11 14.16
C VAL A 77 24.26 9.69 13.16
N SER A 78 25.04 8.82 12.51
CA SER A 78 25.92 9.22 11.40
C SER A 78 25.09 9.37 10.08
N ARG A 79 25.70 9.93 9.01
CA ARG A 79 25.05 10.13 7.73
C ARG A 79 24.75 8.82 6.97
N THR A 80 25.49 7.75 7.23
CA THR A 80 25.29 6.47 6.51
C THR A 80 23.90 5.88 6.74
N PRO A 81 23.41 5.67 7.97
CA PRO A 81 22.04 5.19 8.20
C PRO A 81 20.97 6.16 7.71
N VAL A 82 21.27 7.48 7.64
CA VAL A 82 20.35 8.47 7.06
C VAL A 82 20.14 8.23 5.58
N ARG A 83 21.23 7.99 4.82
CA ARG A 83 21.13 7.68 3.38
C ARG A 83 20.31 6.42 3.11
N GLU A 84 20.55 5.37 3.90
CA GLU A 84 19.80 4.12 3.79
C GLU A 84 18.30 4.34 4.06
N ALA A 85 17.96 5.10 5.10
CA ALA A 85 16.58 5.44 5.41
C ALA A 85 15.92 6.29 4.29
N LEU A 86 16.65 7.28 3.77
CA LEU A 86 16.15 8.14 2.69
C LEU A 86 15.92 7.38 1.38
N LEU A 87 16.73 6.38 1.03
CA LEU A 87 16.49 5.50 -0.11
C LEU A 87 15.17 4.74 0.06
N ARG A 88 14.91 4.18 1.23
CA ARG A 88 13.64 3.50 1.54
C ARG A 88 12.44 4.44 1.49
N LEU A 89 12.60 5.69 1.93
CA LEU A 89 11.56 6.72 1.84
C LEU A 89 11.28 7.13 0.38
N GLU A 90 12.31 7.16 -0.48
CA GLU A 90 12.14 7.37 -1.91
C GLU A 90 11.40 6.19 -2.56
N GLU A 91 11.75 4.94 -2.22
CA GLU A 91 11.02 3.74 -2.68
C GLU A 91 9.56 3.75 -2.24
N SER A 92 9.26 4.33 -1.07
CA SER A 92 7.89 4.51 -0.56
C SER A 92 7.15 5.71 -1.18
N GLY A 93 7.79 6.49 -2.07
CA GLY A 93 7.17 7.64 -2.71
C GLY A 93 6.97 8.87 -1.81
N LEU A 94 7.61 8.92 -0.63
CA LEU A 94 7.46 10.04 0.30
C LEU A 94 8.43 11.17 0.04
N VAL A 95 9.60 10.87 -0.52
CA VAL A 95 10.63 11.86 -0.85
C VAL A 95 11.22 11.59 -2.23
N LYS A 96 11.92 12.60 -2.77
CA LYS A 96 12.77 12.48 -3.96
C LYS A 96 14.19 12.88 -3.64
N LEU A 97 15.15 11.99 -3.91
CA LEU A 97 16.56 12.24 -3.66
C LEU A 97 17.19 13.13 -4.75
N TYR A 98 17.93 14.13 -4.31
CA TYR A 98 18.74 15.01 -5.17
C TYR A 98 20.21 14.88 -4.78
N PRO A 99 21.09 14.42 -5.69
CA PRO A 99 22.51 14.25 -5.40
C PRO A 99 23.13 15.54 -4.82
N LYS A 100 23.82 15.40 -3.68
CA LYS A 100 24.50 16.49 -2.94
C LYS A 100 23.59 17.58 -2.37
N LYS A 101 22.27 17.50 -2.55
CA LYS A 101 21.31 18.50 -2.03
C LYS A 101 20.48 17.93 -0.87
N GLY A 102 20.13 16.67 -0.90
CA GLY A 102 19.30 16.03 0.12
C GLY A 102 18.06 15.36 -0.47
N ALA A 103 17.02 15.26 0.33
CA ALA A 103 15.74 14.65 -0.01
C ALA A 103 14.64 15.72 -0.01
N LEU A 104 13.92 15.86 -1.11
CA LEU A 104 12.73 16.72 -1.21
C LEU A 104 11.52 15.92 -0.77
N VAL A 105 10.77 16.39 0.21
CA VAL A 105 9.46 15.84 0.55
C VAL A 105 8.50 16.06 -0.61
N LEU A 106 7.91 14.98 -1.12
CA LEU A 106 7.01 15.08 -2.26
C LEU A 106 5.68 15.73 -1.84
N PRO A 107 5.22 16.76 -2.56
CA PRO A 107 3.89 17.31 -2.33
C PRO A 107 2.83 16.32 -2.83
N VAL A 108 1.73 16.18 -2.09
CA VAL A 108 0.58 15.40 -2.54
C VAL A 108 -0.10 16.09 -3.71
N LEU A 109 -0.18 15.42 -4.84
CA LEU A 109 -0.85 15.95 -6.03
C LEU A 109 -2.34 15.56 -6.01
N PRO A 110 -3.25 16.39 -6.58
CA PRO A 110 -4.66 16.04 -6.69
C PRO A 110 -4.91 14.67 -7.32
N GLN A 111 -4.18 14.34 -8.38
CA GLN A 111 -4.29 13.03 -9.04
C GLN A 111 -3.91 11.87 -8.10
N GLU A 112 -2.88 12.04 -7.28
CA GLU A 112 -2.47 11.01 -6.29
C GLU A 112 -3.58 10.74 -5.27
N ILE A 113 -4.34 11.77 -4.88
CA ILE A 113 -5.49 11.60 -3.98
C ILE A 113 -6.53 10.68 -4.63
N GLU A 114 -6.90 10.96 -5.89
CA GLU A 114 -7.86 10.15 -6.62
C GLU A 114 -7.37 8.70 -6.82
N ASP A 115 -6.10 8.52 -7.20
CA ASP A 115 -5.49 7.22 -7.40
C ASP A 115 -5.48 6.38 -6.08
N VAL A 116 -5.21 7.03 -4.94
CA VAL A 116 -5.23 6.38 -3.62
C VAL A 116 -6.65 6.00 -3.22
N LEU A 117 -7.63 6.88 -3.44
CA LEU A 117 -9.02 6.60 -3.12
C LEU A 117 -9.57 5.45 -3.97
N GLU A 118 -9.28 5.44 -5.28
CA GLU A 118 -9.67 4.36 -6.19
C GLU A 118 -9.04 3.01 -5.78
N ALA A 119 -7.75 3.01 -5.45
CA ALA A 119 -7.06 1.81 -4.99
C ALA A 119 -7.65 1.27 -3.67
N ARG A 120 -7.98 2.16 -2.72
CA ARG A 120 -8.61 1.78 -1.45
C ARG A 120 -10.00 1.23 -1.67
N GLU A 121 -10.83 1.89 -2.50
CA GLU A 121 -12.18 1.42 -2.82
C GLU A 121 -12.16 0.01 -3.40
N LEU A 122 -11.21 -0.29 -4.29
CA LEU A 122 -11.04 -1.63 -4.83
C LEU A 122 -10.71 -2.64 -3.73
N ILE A 123 -9.70 -2.37 -2.88
CA ILE A 123 -9.28 -3.29 -1.81
C ILE A 123 -10.42 -3.52 -0.81
N GLU A 124 -11.13 -2.47 -0.41
CA GLU A 124 -12.25 -2.55 0.52
C GLU A 124 -13.42 -3.35 -0.09
N THR A 125 -13.72 -3.12 -1.38
CA THR A 125 -14.73 -3.89 -2.12
C THR A 125 -14.36 -5.38 -2.17
N LEU A 126 -13.13 -5.72 -2.54
CA LEU A 126 -12.67 -7.11 -2.60
C LEU A 126 -12.73 -7.79 -1.23
N THR A 127 -12.34 -7.08 -0.17
CA THR A 127 -12.40 -7.58 1.22
C THR A 127 -13.84 -7.88 1.61
N GLN A 128 -14.77 -6.98 1.31
CA GLN A 128 -16.20 -7.21 1.57
C GLN A 128 -16.71 -8.47 0.85
N ARG A 129 -16.33 -8.72 -0.42
CA ARG A 129 -16.76 -9.91 -1.15
C ARG A 129 -16.22 -11.20 -0.52
N VAL A 130 -14.99 -11.20 -0.05
CA VAL A 130 -14.41 -12.35 0.67
C VAL A 130 -15.13 -12.59 1.99
N ASP A 131 -15.52 -11.54 2.72
CA ASP A 131 -16.28 -11.69 3.97
C ASP A 131 -17.71 -12.21 3.72
N GLU A 132 -18.37 -11.78 2.65
CA GLU A 132 -19.64 -12.35 2.19
C GLU A 132 -19.48 -13.84 1.87
N MET A 133 -18.42 -14.24 1.15
CA MET A 133 -18.13 -15.66 0.86
C MET A 133 -17.93 -16.46 2.15
N ARG A 134 -17.19 -15.92 3.14
CA ARG A 134 -17.01 -16.56 4.45
C ARG A 134 -18.33 -16.76 5.20
N ALA A 135 -19.22 -15.76 5.16
CA ALA A 135 -20.53 -15.85 5.75
C ALA A 135 -21.39 -16.94 5.09
N CYS A 136 -21.44 -16.95 3.77
CA CYS A 136 -22.15 -17.94 2.97
C CYS A 136 -21.61 -19.36 3.22
N ARG A 137 -20.29 -19.52 3.34
CA ARG A 137 -19.65 -20.80 3.66
C ARG A 137 -20.07 -21.33 5.03
N LYS A 138 -20.24 -20.47 6.04
CA LYS A 138 -20.70 -20.86 7.39
C LYS A 138 -22.16 -21.30 7.41
N THR A 139 -23.02 -20.69 6.61
CA THR A 139 -24.46 -20.98 6.53
C THR A 139 -24.80 -22.08 5.52
N GLY A 140 -23.85 -22.47 4.65
CA GLY A 140 -24.07 -23.41 3.56
C GLY A 140 -24.86 -22.82 2.39
N ASP A 141 -24.96 -21.48 2.29
CA ASP A 141 -25.63 -20.80 1.17
C ASP A 141 -24.72 -20.76 -0.06
N ALA A 142 -24.81 -21.84 -0.84
CA ALA A 142 -24.03 -22.02 -2.05
C ALA A 142 -24.34 -20.98 -3.13
N LYS A 143 -25.60 -20.54 -3.23
CA LYS A 143 -26.01 -19.57 -4.27
C LYS A 143 -25.37 -18.21 -4.00
N SER A 144 -25.55 -17.69 -2.80
CA SER A 144 -24.97 -16.39 -2.41
C SER A 144 -23.44 -16.42 -2.42
N PHE A 145 -22.82 -17.58 -2.10
CA PHE A 145 -21.38 -17.76 -2.26
C PHE A 145 -20.90 -17.52 -3.68
N LEU A 146 -21.57 -18.13 -4.68
CA LEU A 146 -21.22 -17.98 -6.08
C LEU A 146 -21.47 -16.54 -6.60
N GLU A 147 -22.49 -15.88 -6.06
CA GLU A 147 -22.75 -14.47 -6.38
C GLU A 147 -21.61 -13.56 -5.84
N ALA A 148 -21.15 -13.77 -4.61
CA ALA A 148 -20.04 -13.04 -4.01
C ALA A 148 -18.70 -13.32 -4.72
N ASP A 149 -18.41 -14.59 -5.05
CA ASP A 149 -17.25 -15.00 -5.86
C ASP A 149 -17.23 -14.31 -7.22
N ARG A 150 -18.38 -14.31 -7.91
CA ARG A 150 -18.54 -13.59 -9.18
C ARG A 150 -18.23 -12.09 -9.02
N ALA A 151 -18.84 -11.44 -8.02
CA ALA A 151 -18.68 -10.02 -7.77
C ALA A 151 -17.22 -9.65 -7.44
N PHE A 152 -16.49 -10.53 -6.74
CA PHE A 152 -15.05 -10.38 -6.50
C PHE A 152 -14.25 -10.26 -7.81
N HIS A 153 -14.46 -11.18 -8.73
CA HIS A 153 -13.74 -11.19 -10.00
C HIS A 153 -14.19 -10.05 -10.93
N GLU A 154 -15.48 -9.69 -10.92
CA GLU A 154 -16.00 -8.56 -11.68
C GLU A 154 -15.40 -7.23 -11.21
N ALA A 155 -15.18 -7.05 -9.90
CA ALA A 155 -14.50 -5.87 -9.34
C ALA A 155 -13.05 -5.75 -9.85
N ILE A 156 -12.29 -6.86 -9.86
CA ILE A 156 -10.92 -6.87 -10.39
C ILE A 156 -10.88 -6.48 -11.88
N VAL A 157 -11.77 -7.07 -12.69
CA VAL A 157 -11.82 -6.79 -14.12
C VAL A 157 -12.32 -5.37 -14.39
N GLY A 158 -13.27 -4.88 -13.58
CA GLY A 158 -13.81 -3.52 -13.64
C GLY A 158 -12.75 -2.46 -13.37
N ALA A 159 -11.87 -2.70 -12.41
CA ALA A 159 -10.77 -1.80 -12.05
C ALA A 159 -9.78 -1.54 -13.21
N ALA A 160 -9.75 -2.42 -14.24
CA ALA A 160 -8.97 -2.14 -15.44
C ALA A 160 -9.54 -1.00 -16.30
N GLY A 161 -10.74 -0.46 -15.98
CA GLY A 161 -11.40 0.61 -16.73
C GLY A 161 -11.79 0.26 -18.18
N ASN A 162 -11.58 -1.00 -18.62
CA ASN A 162 -11.77 -1.44 -19.99
C ASN A 162 -13.10 -2.17 -20.16
N GLN A 163 -14.12 -1.46 -20.68
CA GLN A 163 -15.47 -1.98 -20.91
C GLN A 163 -15.53 -3.17 -21.87
N ILE A 164 -14.57 -3.31 -22.79
CA ILE A 164 -14.48 -4.46 -23.70
C ILE A 164 -14.07 -5.70 -22.92
N LEU A 165 -13.07 -5.59 -22.04
CA LEU A 165 -12.65 -6.68 -21.16
C LEU A 165 -13.78 -7.10 -20.20
N ALA A 166 -14.50 -6.14 -19.61
CA ALA A 166 -15.62 -6.43 -18.73
C ALA A 166 -16.73 -7.22 -19.45
N LYS A 167 -17.12 -6.81 -20.66
CA LYS A 167 -18.09 -7.53 -21.48
C LYS A 167 -17.61 -8.93 -21.86
N LEU A 168 -16.36 -9.08 -22.26
CA LEU A 168 -15.76 -10.37 -22.57
C LEU A 168 -15.77 -11.29 -21.36
N TYR A 169 -15.36 -10.80 -20.19
CA TYR A 169 -15.37 -11.55 -18.95
C TYR A 169 -16.76 -12.11 -18.61
N ASN A 170 -17.79 -11.28 -18.67
CA ASN A 170 -19.16 -11.70 -18.43
C ASN A 170 -19.62 -12.79 -19.42
N SER A 171 -19.28 -12.67 -20.69
CA SER A 171 -19.56 -13.71 -21.70
C SER A 171 -18.86 -15.04 -21.39
N LEU A 172 -17.63 -14.99 -20.88
CA LEU A 172 -16.90 -16.20 -20.45
C LEU A 172 -17.54 -16.81 -19.21
N ARG A 173 -17.99 -16.01 -18.26
CA ARG A 173 -18.68 -16.48 -17.06
C ARG A 173 -19.98 -17.21 -17.38
N ASP A 174 -20.79 -16.71 -18.30
CA ASP A 174 -22.00 -17.39 -18.76
C ASP A 174 -21.68 -18.79 -19.35
N ARG A 175 -20.58 -18.91 -20.07
CA ARG A 175 -20.08 -20.21 -20.56
C ARG A 175 -19.64 -21.15 -19.42
N GLN A 176 -18.98 -20.62 -18.39
CA GLN A 176 -18.59 -21.41 -17.20
C GLN A 176 -19.81 -21.96 -16.47
N VAL A 177 -20.83 -21.13 -16.25
CA VAL A 177 -22.12 -21.57 -15.67
C VAL A 177 -22.70 -22.74 -16.45
N ARG A 178 -22.73 -22.64 -17.78
CA ARG A 178 -23.23 -23.70 -18.66
C ARG A 178 -22.38 -24.99 -18.61
N MET A 179 -21.09 -24.90 -18.28
CA MET A 179 -20.20 -26.05 -18.11
C MET A 179 -20.40 -26.76 -16.76
N GLY A 180 -21.23 -26.24 -15.86
CA GLY A 180 -21.50 -26.83 -14.55
C GLY A 180 -20.46 -26.43 -13.47
N VAL A 181 -19.64 -25.39 -13.71
CA VAL A 181 -18.66 -24.90 -12.73
C VAL A 181 -19.31 -24.64 -11.36
N PRO A 182 -20.51 -24.01 -11.27
CA PRO A 182 -21.16 -23.77 -10.00
C PRO A 182 -21.39 -25.04 -9.15
N GLY A 183 -21.69 -26.17 -9.78
CA GLY A 183 -21.88 -27.45 -9.07
C GLY A 183 -20.60 -27.98 -8.43
N ILE A 184 -19.44 -27.58 -8.97
CA ILE A 184 -18.12 -27.96 -8.46
C ILE A 184 -17.69 -27.01 -7.35
N GLU A 185 -17.91 -25.73 -7.54
CA GLU A 185 -17.48 -24.66 -6.62
C GLU A 185 -18.20 -24.69 -5.28
N VAL A 186 -19.40 -25.24 -5.19
CA VAL A 186 -20.19 -25.29 -3.96
C VAL A 186 -19.77 -26.39 -2.97
N GLN A 187 -18.79 -27.21 -3.31
CA GLN A 187 -18.24 -28.17 -2.35
C GLN A 187 -17.49 -27.43 -1.23
N PRO A 188 -17.75 -27.76 0.05
CA PRO A 188 -17.17 -27.04 1.20
C PRO A 188 -15.66 -26.83 1.13
N ALA A 189 -14.91 -27.86 0.77
CA ALA A 189 -13.46 -27.81 0.68
C ALA A 189 -12.96 -26.87 -0.46
N ARG A 190 -13.74 -26.71 -1.51
CA ARG A 190 -13.42 -25.79 -2.63
C ARG A 190 -13.78 -24.36 -2.29
N MET A 191 -14.89 -24.15 -1.59
CA MET A 191 -15.23 -22.84 -1.06
C MET A 191 -14.12 -22.31 -0.15
N ASP A 192 -13.59 -23.16 0.75
CA ASP A 192 -12.49 -22.79 1.63
C ASP A 192 -11.20 -22.44 0.84
N LYS A 193 -10.87 -23.22 -0.20
CA LYS A 193 -9.73 -22.91 -1.10
C LYS A 193 -9.91 -21.60 -1.85
N SER A 194 -11.11 -21.35 -2.38
CA SER A 194 -11.43 -20.11 -3.08
C SER A 194 -11.28 -18.89 -2.16
N ILE A 195 -11.85 -18.95 -0.96
CA ILE A 195 -11.71 -17.89 0.06
C ILE A 195 -10.24 -17.59 0.36
N THR A 196 -9.43 -18.65 0.56
CA THR A 196 -7.99 -18.50 0.85
C THR A 196 -7.26 -17.85 -0.32
N ALA A 197 -7.49 -18.32 -1.55
CA ALA A 197 -6.85 -17.76 -2.74
C ALA A 197 -7.23 -16.29 -2.96
N HIS A 198 -8.49 -15.92 -2.74
CA HIS A 198 -8.94 -14.54 -2.86
C HIS A 198 -8.32 -13.63 -1.79
N GLN A 199 -8.21 -14.11 -0.54
CA GLN A 199 -7.51 -13.36 0.50
C GLN A 199 -6.04 -13.11 0.14
N GLU A 200 -5.33 -14.15 -0.32
CA GLU A 200 -3.93 -13.98 -0.77
C GLU A 200 -3.80 -12.98 -1.93
N MET A 201 -4.78 -12.89 -2.84
CA MET A 201 -4.80 -11.88 -3.89
C MET A 201 -4.95 -10.46 -3.32
N ILE A 202 -5.84 -10.27 -2.34
CA ILE A 202 -6.00 -8.98 -1.64
C ILE A 202 -4.70 -8.59 -0.94
N ASP A 203 -4.09 -9.54 -0.21
CA ASP A 203 -2.84 -9.30 0.51
C ASP A 203 -1.70 -8.91 -0.45
N ALA A 204 -1.64 -9.54 -1.63
CA ALA A 204 -0.66 -9.21 -2.66
C ALA A 204 -0.89 -7.80 -3.27
N LEU A 205 -2.13 -7.37 -3.43
CA LEU A 205 -2.47 -6.01 -3.86
C LEU A 205 -2.10 -4.99 -2.79
N GLY A 206 -2.49 -5.20 -1.54
CA GLY A 206 -2.16 -4.33 -0.42
C GLY A 206 -0.65 -4.23 -0.15
N GLY A 207 0.10 -5.31 -0.42
CA GLY A 207 1.56 -5.35 -0.36
C GLY A 207 2.27 -4.81 -1.62
N ASN A 208 1.53 -4.24 -2.59
CA ASN A 208 2.04 -3.72 -3.87
C ASN A 208 2.90 -4.74 -4.65
N SER A 209 2.54 -6.02 -4.60
CA SER A 209 3.29 -7.10 -5.25
C SER A 209 2.59 -7.60 -6.52
N VAL A 210 2.74 -6.87 -7.63
CA VAL A 210 2.17 -7.21 -8.94
C VAL A 210 2.59 -8.61 -9.39
N LYS A 211 3.84 -9.00 -9.14
CA LYS A 211 4.35 -10.34 -9.49
C LYS A 211 3.58 -11.42 -8.73
N ARG A 212 3.44 -11.28 -7.41
CA ARG A 212 2.72 -12.25 -6.57
C ARG A 212 1.24 -12.32 -6.94
N PHE A 213 0.60 -11.19 -7.15
CA PHE A 213 -0.79 -11.13 -7.59
C PHE A 213 -1.02 -11.91 -8.89
N ARG A 214 -0.16 -11.70 -9.90
CA ARG A 214 -0.23 -12.43 -11.18
C ARG A 214 -0.09 -13.94 -10.98
N GLU A 215 0.88 -14.38 -10.18
CA GLU A 215 1.09 -15.81 -9.87
C GLU A 215 -0.15 -16.43 -9.22
N LEU A 216 -0.77 -15.72 -8.29
CA LEU A 216 -1.98 -16.17 -7.61
C LEU A 216 -3.18 -16.29 -8.55
N VAL A 217 -3.40 -15.30 -9.42
CA VAL A 217 -4.47 -15.34 -10.42
C VAL A 217 -4.29 -16.53 -11.37
N VAL A 218 -3.09 -16.77 -11.89
CA VAL A 218 -2.80 -17.90 -12.76
C VAL A 218 -3.05 -19.23 -12.04
N SER A 219 -2.52 -19.38 -10.83
CA SER A 219 -2.72 -20.59 -10.00
C SER A 219 -4.19 -20.86 -9.71
N HIS A 220 -4.97 -19.81 -9.43
CA HIS A 220 -6.41 -19.92 -9.17
C HIS A 220 -7.17 -20.40 -10.42
N ILE A 221 -6.86 -19.86 -11.60
CA ILE A 221 -7.46 -20.30 -12.86
C ILE A 221 -7.07 -21.74 -13.20
N ASP A 222 -5.80 -22.12 -13.00
CA ASP A 222 -5.31 -23.48 -13.25
C ASP A 222 -6.00 -24.50 -12.34
N THR A 223 -6.21 -24.16 -11.07
CA THR A 223 -6.95 -24.98 -10.11
C THR A 223 -8.38 -25.20 -10.57
N ALA A 224 -9.10 -24.15 -10.95
CA ALA A 224 -10.46 -24.23 -11.48
C ALA A 224 -10.50 -25.09 -12.77
N ALA A 225 -9.52 -24.96 -13.65
CA ALA A 225 -9.42 -25.75 -14.88
C ALA A 225 -9.17 -27.24 -14.60
N ALA A 226 -8.30 -27.57 -13.63
CA ALA A 226 -8.04 -28.95 -13.21
C ALA A 226 -9.29 -29.61 -12.64
N ASP A 227 -10.01 -28.87 -11.80
CA ASP A 227 -11.25 -29.30 -11.19
C ASP A 227 -12.34 -29.64 -12.23
N LEU A 228 -12.48 -28.79 -13.26
CA LEU A 228 -13.39 -29.03 -14.38
C LEU A 228 -13.05 -30.29 -15.19
N ARG A 229 -11.76 -30.57 -15.37
CA ARG A 229 -11.32 -31.75 -16.14
C ARG A 229 -11.51 -33.05 -15.35
N SER A 230 -11.39 -32.98 -14.03
CA SER A 230 -11.54 -34.16 -13.15
C SER A 230 -12.99 -34.63 -12.96
N THR A 231 -13.96 -33.80 -13.32
CA THR A 231 -15.39 -34.07 -13.14
C THR A 231 -16.04 -34.66 -14.40
N ARG A 232 -15.30 -34.80 -15.48
CA ARG A 232 -15.70 -35.44 -16.74
C ARG A 232 -15.13 -36.84 -16.85
#